data_6f8c17a85369c947228f276076124d8b
#
_entry.id   6f8c17a85369c947228f276076124d8b
#
_cell.length_a   1.000
_cell.length_b   1.000
_cell.length_c   1.000
_cell.angle_alpha   90.00
_cell.angle_beta   90.00
_cell.angle_gamma   90.00
#
_symmetry.space_group_name_H-M   'P 1'
#
loop_
_entity.id
_entity.type
_entity.pdbx_description
1 polymer ?
#
loop_
_entity_poly.entity_id
_entity_poly.type
_entity_poly.pdbx_seq_one_letter_code
_entity_poly.pdbx_strand_id
1 'polypeptide(L)'
;LGFKLKKENGQNVIICDKNINKDFNSTIFLTDTAAYLWNLLQNQNVNKEQMLHGLLDNFDISTVLALNDIDIFIKTLKENGILEE
;
A
#
# COMPACT_ATOMS: atom_id res chain seq x y z
N LEU A 1 -11.97 5.18 5.35
CA LEU A 1 -11.13 5.45 6.49
C LEU A 1 -10.46 6.82 6.50
N GLY A 2 -10.51 7.58 5.48
CA GLY A 2 -9.88 8.89 5.45
C GLY A 2 -8.56 8.93 4.69
N PHE A 3 -8.19 7.82 4.09
CA PHE A 3 -6.99 7.76 3.26
C PHE A 3 -7.39 7.35 1.85
N LYS A 4 -6.79 8.00 0.88
CA LYS A 4 -7.07 7.71 -0.53
C LYS A 4 -5.78 7.57 -1.31
N LEU A 5 -5.83 6.71 -2.31
CA LEU A 5 -4.73 6.55 -3.25
C LEU A 5 -5.02 7.43 -4.45
N LYS A 6 -4.04 8.23 -4.84
CA LYS A 6 -4.10 9.08 -6.02
C LYS A 6 -2.89 8.87 -6.90
N LYS A 7 -3.03 9.20 -8.16
CA LYS A 7 -1.88 9.19 -9.06
C LYS A 7 -1.58 10.64 -9.43
N GLU A 8 -0.39 11.08 -9.08
CA GLU A 8 0.05 12.46 -9.37
C GLU A 8 1.40 12.42 -10.05
N ASN A 9 1.50 13.06 -11.20
CA ASN A 9 2.75 13.12 -11.95
C ASN A 9 3.36 11.74 -12.18
N GLY A 10 2.48 10.74 -12.42
CA GLY A 10 2.94 9.39 -12.66
C GLY A 10 3.30 8.60 -11.42
N GLN A 11 3.12 9.18 -10.25
CA GLN A 11 3.45 8.52 -8.99
C GLN A 11 2.20 8.18 -8.20
N ASN A 12 2.26 7.06 -7.50
CA ASN A 12 1.17 6.63 -6.63
C ASN A 12 1.38 7.24 -5.25
N VAL A 13 0.37 7.98 -4.77
CA VAL A 13 0.49 8.65 -3.48
C VAL A 13 -0.75 8.38 -2.64
N ILE A 14 -0.54 8.24 -1.35
CA ILE A 14 -1.63 8.16 -0.39
C ILE A 14 -1.76 9.51 0.29
N ILE A 15 -2.98 10.03 0.30
CA ILE A 15 -3.26 11.29 0.98
C ILE A 15 -4.33 11.05 2.02
N CYS A 16 -4.28 11.88 3.06
CA CYS A 16 -5.31 11.85 4.09
C CYS A 16 -6.49 12.66 3.59
N ASP A 17 -7.64 12.00 3.48
CA ASP A 17 -8.84 12.61 2.93
C ASP A 17 -9.45 13.64 3.87
N LYS A 18 -9.22 13.47 5.16
CA LYS A 18 -9.73 14.38 6.17
C LYS A 18 -8.57 14.82 7.05
N ASN A 19 -8.69 16.00 7.61
CA ASN A 19 -7.67 16.50 8.51
C ASN A 19 -7.84 15.88 9.90
N ILE A 20 -7.79 14.56 9.95
CA ILE A 20 -8.03 13.81 11.17
C ILE A 20 -6.81 13.83 12.07
N ASN A 21 -5.64 13.73 11.47
CA ASN A 21 -4.39 13.68 12.20
C ASN A 21 -3.53 14.85 11.76
N LYS A 22 -3.37 15.82 12.64
CA LYS A 22 -2.63 17.03 12.32
C LYS A 22 -1.15 16.77 12.09
N ASP A 23 -0.66 15.65 12.61
CA ASP A 23 0.74 15.32 12.43
C ASP A 23 0.99 14.59 11.12
N PHE A 24 -0.06 14.21 10.42
CA PHE A 24 0.07 13.52 9.14
C PHE A 24 0.19 14.55 8.02
N ASN A 25 1.38 15.08 7.86
CA ASN A 25 1.65 16.08 6.84
C ASN A 25 2.32 15.51 5.62
N SER A 26 2.75 14.28 5.69
CA SER A 26 3.58 13.69 4.64
C SER A 26 2.74 12.99 3.61
N THR A 27 3.17 13.12 2.37
CA THR A 27 2.64 12.34 1.28
C THR A 27 3.38 11.01 1.28
N ILE A 28 2.65 9.91 1.24
CA ILE A 28 3.25 8.59 1.20
C ILE A 28 3.28 8.13 -0.24
N PHE A 29 4.47 7.84 -0.75
CA PHE A 29 4.64 7.37 -2.12
C PHE A 29 4.66 5.85 -2.14
N LEU A 30 3.92 5.26 -3.06
CA LEU A 30 3.86 3.81 -3.21
C LEU A 30 4.38 3.39 -4.57
N THR A 31 5.09 2.27 -4.60
CA THR A 31 5.45 1.64 -5.85
C THR A 31 4.19 1.09 -6.51
N ASP A 32 4.29 0.65 -7.76
CA ASP A 32 3.14 0.10 -8.44
C ASP A 32 2.64 -1.17 -7.75
N THR A 33 3.55 -2.02 -7.26
CA THR A 33 3.13 -3.21 -6.52
C THR A 33 2.42 -2.85 -5.23
N ALA A 34 2.93 -1.85 -4.51
CA ALA A 34 2.31 -1.40 -3.27
C ALA A 34 0.94 -0.79 -3.53
N ALA A 35 0.79 -0.06 -4.62
CA ALA A 35 -0.50 0.52 -4.99
C ALA A 35 -1.53 -0.58 -5.28
N TYR A 36 -1.09 -1.64 -5.95
CA TYR A 36 -1.96 -2.79 -6.19
C TYR A 36 -2.41 -3.40 -4.86
N LEU A 37 -1.48 -3.57 -3.94
CA LEU A 37 -1.80 -4.14 -2.63
C LEU A 37 -2.75 -3.24 -1.84
N TRP A 38 -2.58 -1.93 -1.95
CA TRP A 38 -3.50 -0.97 -1.32
C TRP A 38 -4.93 -1.19 -1.81
N ASN A 39 -5.09 -1.29 -3.13
CA ASN A 39 -6.42 -1.49 -3.70
C ASN A 39 -7.01 -2.83 -3.30
N LEU A 40 -6.16 -3.84 -3.19
CA LEU A 40 -6.62 -5.16 -2.78
C LEU A 40 -7.18 -5.12 -1.35
N LEU A 41 -6.49 -4.41 -0.46
CA LEU A 41 -6.94 -4.27 0.92
C LEU A 41 -8.23 -3.48 1.05
N GLN A 42 -8.46 -2.53 0.13
CA GLN A 42 -9.68 -1.73 0.18
C GLN A 42 -10.91 -2.55 -0.16
N ASN A 43 -10.75 -3.59 -0.95
CA ASN A 43 -11.88 -4.34 -1.46
C ASN A 43 -12.19 -5.60 -0.67
N GLN A 44 -11.23 -6.11 0.09
CA GLN A 44 -11.44 -7.34 0.85
C GLN A 44 -10.32 -7.52 1.87
N ASN A 45 -10.58 -8.37 2.84
CA ASN A 45 -9.54 -8.76 3.77
C ASN A 45 -8.66 -9.80 3.10
N VAL A 46 -7.37 -9.53 3.06
CA VAL A 46 -6.43 -10.45 2.42
C VAL A 46 -5.31 -10.76 3.39
N ASN A 47 -4.80 -11.96 3.29
CA ASN A 47 -3.62 -12.35 4.05
C ASN A 47 -2.38 -12.19 3.17
N LYS A 48 -1.21 -12.43 3.77
CA LYS A 48 0.05 -12.25 3.07
C LYS A 48 0.17 -13.17 1.86
N GLU A 49 -0.34 -14.38 1.97
CA GLU A 49 -0.30 -15.33 0.88
C GLU A 49 -1.13 -14.86 -0.31
N GLN A 50 -2.29 -14.29 -0.05
CA GLN A 50 -3.13 -13.76 -1.11
C GLN A 50 -2.47 -12.56 -1.78
N MET A 51 -1.80 -11.72 -1.01
CA MET A 51 -1.02 -10.62 -1.56
C MET A 51 0.07 -11.13 -2.49
N LEU A 52 0.77 -12.16 -2.06
CA LEU A 52 1.85 -12.74 -2.87
C LEU A 52 1.31 -13.26 -4.19
N HIS A 53 0.24 -14.03 -4.14
CA HIS A 53 -0.35 -14.57 -5.37
C HIS A 53 -0.80 -13.45 -6.31
N GLY A 54 -1.40 -12.40 -5.75
CA GLY A 54 -1.84 -11.28 -6.56
C GLY A 54 -0.68 -10.60 -7.28
N LEU A 55 0.43 -10.39 -6.57
CA LEU A 55 1.60 -9.77 -7.18
C LEU A 55 2.19 -10.66 -8.27
N LEU A 56 2.30 -11.96 -8.02
CA LEU A 56 2.87 -12.86 -9.01
C LEU A 56 1.99 -12.99 -10.24
N ASP A 57 0.69 -12.86 -10.08
CA ASP A 57 -0.24 -12.95 -11.21
C ASP A 57 -0.27 -11.69 -12.05
N ASN A 58 0.01 -10.54 -11.47
CA ASN A 58 -0.18 -9.25 -12.13
C ASN A 58 1.12 -8.53 -12.48
N PHE A 59 2.24 -8.99 -11.95
CA PHE A 59 3.53 -8.34 -12.18
C PHE A 59 4.56 -9.40 -12.54
N ASP A 60 5.49 -9.01 -13.38
CA ASP A 60 6.56 -9.91 -13.79
C ASP A 60 7.74 -9.77 -12.82
N ILE A 61 7.57 -10.33 -11.63
CA ILE A 61 8.58 -10.27 -10.57
C ILE A 61 8.75 -11.65 -9.95
N SER A 62 9.92 -11.82 -9.32
CA SER A 62 10.20 -13.07 -8.61
C SER A 62 9.46 -13.12 -7.28
N THR A 63 9.33 -14.34 -6.73
CA THR A 63 8.72 -14.53 -5.42
C THR A 63 9.47 -13.75 -4.35
N VAL A 64 10.80 -13.73 -4.42
CA VAL A 64 11.61 -13.03 -3.43
C VAL A 64 11.31 -11.54 -3.45
N LEU A 65 11.25 -10.95 -4.63
CA LEU A 65 10.93 -9.53 -4.76
C LEU A 65 9.51 -9.24 -4.31
N ALA A 66 8.58 -10.11 -4.65
CA ALA A 66 7.19 -9.92 -4.23
C ALA A 66 7.06 -9.93 -2.72
N LEU A 67 7.71 -10.87 -2.05
CA LEU A 67 7.67 -10.94 -0.59
C LEU A 67 8.30 -9.71 0.03
N ASN A 68 9.41 -9.25 -0.52
CA ASN A 68 10.07 -8.05 -0.04
C ASN A 68 9.16 -6.83 -0.19
N ASP A 69 8.49 -6.70 -1.32
CA ASP A 69 7.59 -5.59 -1.56
C ASP A 69 6.42 -5.60 -0.58
N ILE A 70 5.90 -6.79 -0.28
CA ILE A 70 4.80 -6.93 0.68
C ILE A 70 5.26 -6.48 2.08
N ASP A 71 6.44 -6.90 2.49
CA ASP A 71 6.96 -6.54 3.81
C ASP A 71 7.18 -5.03 3.91
N ILE A 72 7.71 -4.41 2.87
CA ILE A 72 7.92 -2.97 2.84
C ILE A 72 6.58 -2.24 2.90
N PHE A 73 5.60 -2.73 2.15
CA PHE A 73 4.27 -2.13 2.12
C PHE A 73 3.64 -2.15 3.52
N ILE A 74 3.63 -3.32 4.16
CA ILE A 74 3.04 -3.46 5.48
C ILE A 74 3.76 -2.57 6.50
N LYS A 75 5.08 -2.56 6.43
CA LYS A 75 5.88 -1.74 7.34
C LYS A 75 5.57 -0.25 7.15
N THR A 76 5.47 0.18 5.90
CA THR A 76 5.15 1.57 5.58
C THR A 76 3.82 1.98 6.18
N LEU A 77 2.81 1.13 6.03
CA LEU A 77 1.49 1.44 6.57
C LEU A 77 1.50 1.50 8.10
N LYS A 78 2.23 0.59 8.73
CA LYS A 78 2.31 0.58 10.19
C LYS A 78 3.05 1.80 10.71
N GLU A 79 4.13 2.17 10.06
CA GLU A 79 4.93 3.33 10.49
C GLU A 79 4.17 4.63 10.37
N ASN A 80 3.19 4.68 9.47
CA ASN A 80 2.40 5.88 9.25
C ASN A 80 1.04 5.82 9.94
N GLY A 81 0.82 4.81 10.77
CA GLY A 81 -0.41 4.71 11.54
C GLY A 81 -1.64 4.33 10.75
N ILE A 82 -1.46 3.87 9.53
CA ILE A 82 -2.60 3.50 8.69
C ILE A 82 -3.07 2.09 9.00
N LEU A 83 -2.14 1.21 9.27
CA LEU A 83 -2.42 -0.19 9.59
C LEU A 83 -2.05 -0.44 11.03
N GLU A 84 -2.97 -1.06 11.76
CA GLU A 84 -2.72 -1.44 13.15
C GLU A 84 -2.10 -2.82 13.20
N GLU A 85 -1.34 -3.04 14.25
CA GLU A 85 -0.72 -4.34 14.43
C GLU A 85 -1.70 -5.38 14.92
#